data_2d04fe12c593477ecf2e68b63092b068
#
_entry.id   2d04fe12c593477ecf2e68b63092b068
#
_cell.length_a   1.000
_cell.length_b   1.000
_cell.length_c   1.000
_cell.angle_alpha   90.00
_cell.angle_beta   90.00
_cell.angle_gamma   90.00
#
_symmetry.space_group_name_H-M   'P 1'
#
loop_
_entity.id
_entity.type
_entity.pdbx_description
1 polymer ?
#
loop_
_entity_poly.entity_id
_entity_poly.type
_entity_poly.pdbx_seq_one_letter_code
_entity_poly.pdbx_strand_id
1 'polypeptide(L)'
;MSPSAGQGGSGVPHLTMLLEVAVQDSAIEILCSHRTMAISTLRADGWPQTTIVGYVNDGLTLYFLIFRSSQKLANIRRDKRISVAVGGETTELDQLTAVYAAAHAAEVRNPEERSRAWRLLQSRHPNLLDFELPERTEAAMIRATLQFVSILDYRKGAGFIEEREIGFEGATQPRSRKDEWGSATVKPGMVRPKEFPA
;
A
#
# COMPACT_ATOMS: atom_id res chain seq x y z
N MET A 1 -54.37 5.84 24.12
CA MET A 1 -53.83 4.52 23.81
C MET A 1 -52.70 4.73 22.86
N SER A 2 -51.51 4.67 23.38
CA SER A 2 -50.28 5.17 22.74
C SER A 2 -49.70 4.27 21.69
N PRO A 3 -49.00 4.80 20.69
CA PRO A 3 -47.94 4.10 20.03
C PRO A 3 -46.59 4.64 20.45
N SER A 4 -45.71 3.73 20.88
CA SER A 4 -44.32 3.96 21.19
C SER A 4 -43.54 4.22 19.91
N ALA A 5 -42.85 5.35 19.90
CA ALA A 5 -41.86 5.69 18.90
C ALA A 5 -40.54 4.91 19.16
N GLY A 6 -40.14 4.05 18.23
CA GLY A 6 -38.84 3.47 18.19
C GLY A 6 -37.84 4.46 17.59
N GLN A 7 -36.94 4.99 18.38
CA GLN A 7 -35.76 5.73 17.88
C GLN A 7 -34.72 4.70 17.44
N GLY A 8 -34.55 4.54 16.13
CA GLY A 8 -33.48 3.75 15.51
C GLY A 8 -32.20 4.60 15.41
N GLY A 9 -31.13 4.09 15.99
CA GLY A 9 -29.85 4.78 16.11
C GLY A 9 -29.17 5.09 14.78
N SER A 10 -28.81 6.37 14.60
CA SER A 10 -28.08 6.93 13.45
C SER A 10 -26.57 7.08 13.72
N GLY A 11 -26.00 6.32 14.64
CA GLY A 11 -24.61 6.49 15.08
C GLY A 11 -23.55 5.68 14.31
N VAL A 12 -23.94 4.59 13.66
CA VAL A 12 -22.98 3.61 13.10
C VAL A 12 -22.27 4.08 11.82
N PRO A 13 -22.91 4.75 10.84
CA PRO A 13 -22.23 5.15 9.62
C PRO A 13 -21.15 6.21 9.82
N HIS A 14 -21.35 7.15 10.72
CA HIS A 14 -20.39 8.23 10.97
C HIS A 14 -19.11 7.74 11.64
N LEU A 15 -19.22 6.83 12.61
CA LEU A 15 -18.07 6.23 13.27
C LEU A 15 -17.23 5.36 12.32
N THR A 16 -17.89 4.59 11.44
CA THR A 16 -17.22 3.79 10.42
C THR A 16 -16.43 4.67 9.46
N MET A 17 -17.02 5.76 8.99
CA MET A 17 -16.34 6.71 8.09
C MET A 17 -15.14 7.39 8.77
N LEU A 18 -15.22 7.75 10.03
CA LEU A 18 -14.10 8.33 10.78
C LEU A 18 -12.94 7.33 10.96
N LEU A 19 -13.25 6.05 11.21
CA LEU A 19 -12.26 4.98 11.30
C LEU A 19 -11.58 4.73 9.95
N GLU A 20 -12.32 4.77 8.85
CA GLU A 20 -11.77 4.63 7.51
C GLU A 20 -10.79 5.76 7.17
N VAL A 21 -11.12 7.00 7.51
CA VAL A 21 -10.24 8.16 7.33
C VAL A 21 -8.97 8.00 8.17
N ALA A 22 -9.08 7.63 9.44
CA ALA A 22 -7.93 7.46 10.32
C ALA A 22 -6.94 6.38 9.85
N VAL A 23 -7.44 5.28 9.26
CA VAL A 23 -6.60 4.23 8.68
C VAL A 23 -5.91 4.71 7.42
N GLN A 24 -6.62 5.43 6.56
CA GLN A 24 -6.03 6.02 5.36
C GLN A 24 -4.92 7.01 5.72
N ASP A 25 -5.13 7.87 6.70
CA ASP A 25 -4.14 8.84 7.17
C ASP A 25 -2.89 8.15 7.74
N SER A 26 -3.06 7.09 8.55
CA SER A 26 -1.94 6.28 9.07
C SER A 26 -1.15 5.61 7.94
N ALA A 27 -1.83 5.07 6.92
CA ALA A 27 -1.14 4.49 5.76
C ALA A 27 -0.36 5.55 4.99
N ILE A 28 -0.96 6.71 4.74
CA ILE A 28 -0.32 7.82 4.03
C ILE A 28 0.89 8.34 4.81
N GLU A 29 0.81 8.46 6.14
CA GLU A 29 1.94 8.85 6.99
C GLU A 29 3.13 7.91 6.79
N ILE A 30 2.92 6.58 6.87
CA ILE A 30 3.96 5.58 6.68
C ILE A 30 4.51 5.64 5.23
N LEU A 31 3.64 5.75 4.23
CA LEU A 31 4.06 5.89 2.83
C LEU A 31 4.88 7.17 2.62
N CYS A 32 4.56 8.26 3.30
CA CYS A 32 5.29 9.52 3.23
C CYS A 32 6.67 9.46 3.93
N SER A 33 6.82 8.62 4.95
CA SER A 33 8.08 8.52 5.70
C SER A 33 9.17 7.70 4.99
N HIS A 34 8.79 6.90 3.97
CA HIS A 34 9.70 6.04 3.23
C HIS A 34 9.88 6.50 1.79
N ARG A 35 11.00 6.12 1.16
CA ARG A 35 11.37 6.50 -0.22
C ARG A 35 11.45 5.32 -1.17
N THR A 36 11.53 4.12 -0.64
CA THR A 36 11.62 2.88 -1.41
C THR A 36 10.54 1.91 -0.99
N MET A 37 10.15 1.04 -1.91
CA MET A 37 9.22 -0.05 -1.65
C MET A 37 9.70 -1.33 -2.29
N ALA A 38 9.37 -2.46 -1.69
CA ALA A 38 9.40 -3.75 -2.37
C ALA A 38 8.15 -3.89 -3.22
N ILE A 39 8.32 -4.24 -4.49
CA ILE A 39 7.22 -4.54 -5.40
C ILE A 39 7.34 -5.98 -5.89
N SER A 40 6.26 -6.74 -5.79
CA SER A 40 6.15 -8.11 -6.30
C SER A 40 5.22 -8.13 -7.51
N THR A 41 5.69 -8.73 -8.60
CA THR A 41 4.96 -8.94 -9.85
C THR A 41 4.97 -10.41 -10.21
N LEU A 42 3.97 -10.90 -10.94
CA LEU A 42 3.88 -12.29 -11.33
C LEU A 42 4.48 -12.49 -12.71
N ARG A 43 5.50 -13.37 -12.82
CA ARG A 43 6.14 -13.77 -14.07
C ARG A 43 5.22 -14.68 -14.89
N ALA A 44 5.52 -14.82 -16.19
CA ALA A 44 4.76 -15.68 -17.10
C ALA A 44 4.78 -17.17 -16.70
N ASP A 45 5.86 -17.59 -16.03
CA ASP A 45 6.05 -18.95 -15.52
C ASP A 45 5.36 -19.19 -14.16
N GLY A 46 4.63 -18.18 -13.62
CA GLY A 46 3.92 -18.26 -12.35
C GLY A 46 4.76 -17.88 -11.13
N TRP A 47 6.07 -17.70 -11.26
CA TRP A 47 6.90 -17.28 -10.14
C TRP A 47 6.73 -15.81 -9.80
N PRO A 48 6.59 -15.44 -8.49
CA PRO A 48 6.64 -14.05 -8.08
C PRO A 48 8.07 -13.51 -8.22
N GLN A 49 8.17 -12.27 -8.71
CA GLN A 49 9.42 -11.54 -8.79
C GLN A 49 9.33 -10.29 -7.92
N THR A 50 10.18 -10.20 -6.90
CA THR A 50 10.24 -9.05 -5.98
C THR A 50 11.48 -8.23 -6.26
N THR A 51 11.32 -6.90 -6.29
CA THR A 51 12.41 -5.94 -6.48
C THR A 51 12.15 -4.69 -5.65
N ILE A 52 13.21 -3.96 -5.31
CA ILE A 52 13.11 -2.65 -4.66
C ILE A 52 13.06 -1.56 -5.73
N VAL A 53 12.19 -0.58 -5.55
CA VAL A 53 12.09 0.62 -6.41
C VAL A 53 11.92 1.87 -5.55
N GLY A 54 12.45 3.00 -6.05
CA GLY A 54 12.09 4.31 -5.52
C GLY A 54 10.67 4.67 -5.93
N TYR A 55 9.94 5.32 -5.05
CA TYR A 55 8.55 5.73 -5.32
C TYR A 55 8.22 7.07 -4.68
N VAL A 56 7.09 7.62 -5.11
CA VAL A 56 6.38 8.70 -4.42
C VAL A 56 4.92 8.32 -4.32
N ASN A 57 4.26 8.77 -3.26
CA ASN A 57 2.82 8.62 -3.11
C ASN A 57 2.09 9.97 -3.29
N ASP A 58 0.88 9.88 -3.80
CA ASP A 58 -0.13 10.92 -3.85
C ASP A 58 -1.39 10.33 -3.21
N GLY A 59 -1.55 10.56 -1.90
CA GLY A 59 -2.47 9.77 -1.10
C GLY A 59 -2.11 8.28 -1.15
N LEU A 60 -3.08 7.45 -1.53
CA LEU A 60 -2.95 6.00 -1.67
C LEU A 60 -2.60 5.55 -3.10
N THR A 61 -2.21 6.48 -3.96
CA THR A 61 -1.68 6.17 -5.29
C THR A 61 -0.17 6.30 -5.28
N LEU A 62 0.54 5.26 -5.74
CA LEU A 62 1.99 5.24 -5.80
C LEU A 62 2.45 5.45 -7.23
N TYR A 63 3.52 6.24 -7.42
CA TYR A 63 4.17 6.45 -8.70
C TYR A 63 5.64 6.05 -8.62
N PHE A 64 6.13 5.36 -9.64
CA PHE A 64 7.52 4.93 -9.74
C PHE A 64 7.96 4.76 -11.20
N LEU A 65 9.29 4.76 -11.42
CA LEU A 65 9.89 4.58 -12.72
C LEU A 65 10.46 3.17 -12.87
N ILE A 66 10.27 2.57 -14.04
CA ILE A 66 10.90 1.31 -14.41
C ILE A 66 11.39 1.35 -15.86
N PHE A 67 12.49 0.64 -16.15
CA PHE A 67 12.98 0.51 -17.51
C PHE A 67 11.97 -0.23 -18.39
N ARG A 68 11.80 0.25 -19.63
CA ARG A 68 10.90 -0.39 -20.61
C ARG A 68 11.33 -1.80 -21.00
N SER A 69 12.62 -2.08 -20.93
CA SER A 69 13.19 -3.41 -21.19
C SER A 69 13.09 -4.36 -19.99
N SER A 70 12.59 -3.90 -18.82
CA SER A 70 12.57 -4.73 -17.63
C SER A 70 11.52 -5.83 -17.66
N GLN A 71 11.86 -6.99 -17.11
CA GLN A 71 10.90 -8.08 -16.87
C GLN A 71 9.69 -7.63 -16.06
N LYS A 72 9.89 -6.73 -15.11
CA LYS A 72 8.83 -6.15 -14.27
C LYS A 72 7.76 -5.45 -15.11
N LEU A 73 8.14 -4.67 -16.11
CA LEU A 73 7.17 -4.03 -17.00
C LEU A 73 6.40 -5.04 -17.83
N ALA A 74 7.09 -6.07 -18.35
CA ALA A 74 6.44 -7.15 -19.08
C ALA A 74 5.42 -7.90 -18.19
N ASN A 75 5.77 -8.14 -16.91
CA ASN A 75 4.88 -8.76 -15.95
C ASN A 75 3.63 -7.90 -15.70
N ILE A 76 3.79 -6.59 -15.42
CA ILE A 76 2.68 -5.65 -15.18
C ILE A 76 1.75 -5.53 -16.40
N ARG A 77 2.30 -5.55 -17.62
CA ARG A 77 1.49 -5.50 -18.85
C ARG A 77 0.64 -6.75 -19.04
N ARG A 78 1.13 -7.90 -18.59
CA ARG A 78 0.42 -9.18 -18.64
C ARG A 78 -0.59 -9.31 -17.52
N ASP A 79 -0.23 -8.94 -16.30
CA ASP A 79 -1.08 -8.96 -15.11
C ASP A 79 -0.84 -7.70 -14.27
N LYS A 80 -1.86 -6.86 -14.20
CA LYS A 80 -1.79 -5.58 -13.50
C LYS A 80 -1.76 -5.71 -11.98
N ARG A 81 -2.03 -6.89 -11.42
CA ARG A 81 -2.03 -7.13 -9.98
C ARG A 81 -0.59 -7.18 -9.48
N ILE A 82 -0.32 -6.41 -8.45
CA ILE A 82 0.96 -6.37 -7.77
C ILE A 82 0.75 -6.38 -6.26
N SER A 83 1.76 -6.81 -5.52
CA SER A 83 1.88 -6.55 -4.08
C SER A 83 2.99 -5.57 -3.83
N VAL A 84 2.79 -4.69 -2.84
CA VAL A 84 3.82 -3.76 -2.38
C VAL A 84 4.02 -3.90 -0.89
N ALA A 85 5.26 -3.67 -0.44
CA ALA A 85 5.61 -3.55 0.96
C ALA A 85 6.47 -2.29 1.13
N VAL A 86 6.06 -1.44 2.07
CA VAL A 86 6.77 -0.23 2.48
C VAL A 86 7.03 -0.33 3.96
N GLY A 87 8.26 -0.16 4.36
CA GLY A 87 8.69 -0.20 5.74
C GLY A 87 10.19 0.05 5.80
N GLY A 88 10.70 0.33 6.98
CA GLY A 88 12.12 0.62 7.18
C GLY A 88 12.74 -0.29 8.22
N GLU A 89 14.05 -0.32 8.20
CA GLU A 89 14.83 -0.87 9.29
C GLU A 89 14.69 0.02 10.52
N THR A 90 14.50 -0.59 11.67
CA THR A 90 14.52 0.08 12.97
C THR A 90 15.32 -0.75 13.96
N THR A 91 16.05 -0.06 14.85
CA THR A 91 16.81 -0.70 15.94
C THR A 91 15.88 -1.09 17.09
N GLU A 92 14.72 -0.47 17.18
CA GLU A 92 13.74 -0.68 18.25
C GLU A 92 12.48 -1.29 17.64
N LEU A 93 12.21 -2.55 17.98
CA LEU A 93 11.10 -3.31 17.40
C LEU A 93 9.73 -2.69 17.67
N ASP A 94 9.56 -1.99 18.78
CA ASP A 94 8.34 -1.27 19.16
C ASP A 94 8.09 -0.02 18.29
N GLN A 95 9.07 0.42 17.50
CA GLN A 95 8.95 1.51 16.53
C GLN A 95 8.69 1.02 15.10
N LEU A 96 8.59 -0.30 14.91
CA LEU A 96 8.38 -0.88 13.59
C LEU A 96 7.01 -0.48 13.02
N THR A 97 7.06 0.14 11.84
CA THR A 97 5.88 0.45 11.05
C THR A 97 6.06 -0.05 9.62
N ALA A 98 4.99 -0.56 9.02
CA ALA A 98 5.00 -0.96 7.62
C ALA A 98 3.60 -0.89 7.01
N VAL A 99 3.56 -0.73 5.69
CA VAL A 99 2.36 -0.85 4.87
C VAL A 99 2.58 -2.01 3.90
N TYR A 100 1.67 -2.97 3.92
CA TYR A 100 1.55 -4.00 2.90
C TYR A 100 0.29 -3.71 2.10
N ALA A 101 0.35 -3.84 0.78
CA ALA A 101 -0.82 -3.56 -0.03
C ALA A 101 -0.89 -4.45 -1.27
N ALA A 102 -2.13 -4.75 -1.67
CA ALA A 102 -2.44 -5.19 -3.02
C ALA A 102 -2.78 -3.97 -3.86
N ALA A 103 -2.30 -3.92 -5.10
CA ALA A 103 -2.52 -2.79 -5.98
C ALA A 103 -2.75 -3.22 -7.44
N HIS A 104 -3.36 -2.33 -8.21
CA HIS A 104 -3.37 -2.43 -9.67
C HIS A 104 -2.36 -1.44 -10.26
N ALA A 105 -1.38 -1.97 -10.98
CA ALA A 105 -0.36 -1.18 -11.65
C ALA A 105 -0.67 -0.99 -13.13
N ALA A 106 -0.41 0.23 -13.63
CA ALA A 106 -0.55 0.55 -15.05
C ALA A 106 0.44 1.65 -15.44
N GLU A 107 0.86 1.65 -16.70
CA GLU A 107 1.68 2.73 -17.25
C GLU A 107 0.83 4.01 -17.38
N VAL A 108 1.35 5.12 -16.88
CA VAL A 108 0.71 6.44 -16.96
C VAL A 108 0.82 6.95 -18.39
N ARG A 109 -0.32 7.06 -19.06
CA ARG A 109 -0.42 7.55 -20.46
C ARG A 109 -0.81 9.02 -20.55
N ASN A 110 -1.61 9.52 -19.58
CA ASN A 110 -2.02 10.91 -19.55
C ASN A 110 -0.80 11.83 -19.32
N PRO A 111 -0.53 12.82 -20.20
CA PRO A 111 0.62 13.71 -20.08
C PRO A 111 0.62 14.59 -18.82
N GLU A 112 -0.56 15.05 -18.38
CA GLU A 112 -0.70 15.90 -17.19
C GLU A 112 -0.42 15.10 -15.92
N GLU A 113 -1.00 13.90 -15.79
CA GLU A 113 -0.73 12.98 -14.70
C GLU A 113 0.76 12.61 -14.64
N ARG A 114 1.36 12.33 -15.79
CA ARG A 114 2.79 12.01 -15.87
C ARG A 114 3.66 13.18 -15.42
N SER A 115 3.33 14.39 -15.84
CA SER A 115 4.05 15.60 -15.43
C SER A 115 3.91 15.88 -13.93
N ARG A 116 2.74 15.64 -13.35
CA ARG A 116 2.49 15.73 -11.91
C ARG A 116 3.31 14.69 -11.16
N ALA A 117 3.23 13.42 -11.54
CA ALA A 117 3.97 12.32 -10.92
C ALA A 117 5.50 12.55 -10.99
N TRP A 118 5.98 13.11 -12.11
CA TRP A 118 7.39 13.46 -12.26
C TRP A 118 7.84 14.53 -11.25
N ARG A 119 7.07 15.61 -11.09
CA ARG A 119 7.37 16.66 -10.09
C ARG A 119 7.39 16.10 -8.67
N LEU A 120 6.44 15.21 -8.34
CA LEU A 120 6.41 14.54 -7.04
C LEU A 120 7.64 13.65 -6.81
N LEU A 121 8.05 12.87 -7.82
CA LEU A 121 9.25 12.04 -7.75
C LEU A 121 10.51 12.88 -7.56
N GLN A 122 10.66 13.99 -8.28
CA GLN A 122 11.81 14.90 -8.12
C GLN A 122 11.86 15.52 -6.72
N SER A 123 10.71 15.93 -6.19
CA SER A 123 10.62 16.46 -4.82
C SER A 123 11.00 15.41 -3.77
N ARG A 124 10.60 14.15 -3.97
CA ARG A 124 10.90 13.05 -3.04
C ARG A 124 12.34 12.57 -3.14
N HIS A 125 12.91 12.59 -4.34
CA HIS A 125 14.25 12.11 -4.67
C HIS A 125 15.08 13.24 -5.31
N PRO A 126 15.61 14.19 -4.52
CA PRO A 126 16.30 15.39 -5.07
C PRO A 126 17.47 15.05 -5.99
N ASN A 127 18.16 13.92 -5.74
CA ASN A 127 19.28 13.44 -6.54
C ASN A 127 18.85 12.59 -7.75
N LEU A 128 17.55 12.52 -8.06
CA LEU A 128 17.06 11.73 -9.20
C LEU A 128 17.66 12.21 -10.53
N LEU A 129 17.96 13.51 -10.64
CA LEU A 129 18.55 14.10 -11.84
C LEU A 129 20.07 13.92 -11.93
N ASP A 130 20.73 13.55 -10.83
CA ASP A 130 22.19 13.27 -10.80
C ASP A 130 22.52 11.90 -11.42
N PHE A 131 21.53 11.03 -11.52
CA PHE A 131 21.66 9.79 -12.27
C PHE A 131 21.46 10.10 -13.76
N GLU A 132 22.28 9.47 -14.61
CA GLU A 132 21.96 9.34 -16.03
C GLU A 132 20.64 8.57 -16.15
N LEU A 133 19.53 9.29 -15.98
CA LEU A 133 18.22 8.69 -16.19
C LEU A 133 18.16 8.27 -17.65
N PRO A 134 17.70 7.04 -17.91
CA PRO A 134 17.42 6.64 -19.28
C PRO A 134 16.51 7.69 -19.90
N GLU A 135 16.71 7.97 -21.17
CA GLU A 135 15.85 8.89 -21.91
C GLU A 135 14.37 8.57 -21.62
N ARG A 136 13.50 9.56 -21.67
CA ARG A 136 12.05 9.37 -21.44
C ARG A 136 11.44 8.23 -22.25
N THR A 137 12.10 7.87 -23.36
CA THR A 137 11.77 6.72 -24.21
C THR A 137 12.09 5.37 -23.57
N GLU A 138 13.06 5.31 -22.64
CA GLU A 138 13.55 4.06 -22.04
C GLU A 138 12.91 3.77 -20.67
N ALA A 139 12.31 4.75 -20.03
CA ALA A 139 11.60 4.60 -18.75
C ALA A 139 10.08 4.70 -18.91
N ALA A 140 9.37 3.85 -18.20
CA ALA A 140 7.93 3.92 -18.04
C ALA A 140 7.58 4.46 -16.65
N MET A 141 6.71 5.47 -16.59
CA MET A 141 6.07 5.92 -15.36
C MET A 141 4.93 4.99 -15.06
N ILE A 142 4.95 4.37 -13.89
CA ILE A 142 3.90 3.46 -13.44
C ILE A 142 3.11 4.12 -12.33
N ARG A 143 1.79 3.99 -12.42
CA ARG A 143 0.85 4.24 -11.33
C ARG A 143 0.44 2.92 -10.73
N ALA A 144 0.51 2.80 -9.41
CA ALA A 144 -0.09 1.70 -8.64
C ALA A 144 -1.19 2.26 -7.74
N THR A 145 -2.44 1.87 -8.01
CA THR A 145 -3.60 2.25 -7.20
C THR A 145 -3.86 1.16 -6.19
N LEU A 146 -3.74 1.50 -4.91
CA LEU A 146 -3.94 0.54 -3.82
C LEU A 146 -5.40 0.09 -3.77
N GLN A 147 -5.62 -1.21 -3.59
CA GLN A 147 -6.93 -1.86 -3.50
C GLN A 147 -7.20 -2.39 -2.10
N PHE A 148 -6.16 -2.85 -1.46
CA PHE A 148 -6.18 -3.37 -0.11
C PHE A 148 -4.93 -2.90 0.61
N VAL A 149 -5.07 -2.50 1.87
CA VAL A 149 -3.96 -2.02 2.71
C VAL A 149 -4.00 -2.76 4.04
N SER A 150 -2.85 -3.25 4.46
CA SER A 150 -2.58 -3.77 5.80
C SER A 150 -1.47 -2.93 6.43
N ILE A 151 -1.74 -2.36 7.59
CA ILE A 151 -0.80 -1.52 8.34
C ILE A 151 -0.30 -2.31 9.53
N LEU A 152 1.02 -2.46 9.62
CA LEU A 152 1.71 -2.92 10.81
C LEU A 152 2.19 -1.69 11.57
N ASP A 153 1.80 -1.54 12.85
CA ASP A 153 2.21 -0.40 13.69
C ASP A 153 2.46 -0.87 15.13
N TYR A 154 3.70 -1.25 15.41
CA TYR A 154 4.09 -1.73 16.74
C TYR A 154 4.15 -0.62 17.79
N ARG A 155 4.12 0.66 17.40
CA ARG A 155 3.96 1.79 18.33
C ARG A 155 2.63 1.71 19.08
N LYS A 156 1.62 1.07 18.47
CA LYS A 156 0.29 0.83 19.06
C LYS A 156 0.21 -0.48 19.86
N GLY A 157 1.30 -1.24 19.93
CA GLY A 157 1.43 -2.53 20.61
C GLY A 157 2.00 -3.62 19.72
N ALA A 158 2.72 -4.57 20.31
CA ALA A 158 3.35 -5.66 19.57
C ALA A 158 2.29 -6.52 18.84
N GLY A 159 2.47 -6.68 17.52
CA GLY A 159 1.55 -7.42 16.67
C GLY A 159 0.27 -6.66 16.29
N PHE A 160 0.22 -5.33 16.49
CA PHE A 160 -0.90 -4.52 16.04
C PHE A 160 -0.92 -4.47 14.51
N ILE A 161 -1.99 -5.00 13.93
CA ILE A 161 -2.23 -5.00 12.48
C ILE A 161 -3.64 -4.45 12.24
N GLU A 162 -3.72 -3.50 11.33
CA GLU A 162 -4.96 -2.89 10.88
C GLU A 162 -5.11 -3.08 9.37
N GLU A 163 -6.21 -3.70 8.95
CA GLU A 163 -6.45 -4.04 7.55
C GLU A 163 -7.69 -3.31 7.01
N ARG A 164 -7.60 -2.80 5.78
CA ARG A 164 -8.73 -2.17 5.09
C ARG A 164 -8.74 -2.47 3.61
N GLU A 165 -9.93 -2.70 3.10
CA GLU A 165 -10.22 -2.67 1.68
C GLU A 165 -10.50 -1.22 1.27
N ILE A 166 -9.80 -0.75 0.24
CA ILE A 166 -10.00 0.60 -0.29
C ILE A 166 -11.03 0.46 -1.39
N GLY A 167 -12.30 0.83 -1.07
CA GLY A 167 -13.40 0.77 -2.01
C GLY A 167 -13.20 1.74 -3.17
N PHE A 168 -13.25 1.23 -4.39
CA PHE A 168 -13.52 2.06 -5.56
C PHE A 168 -15.02 2.38 -5.56
N GLU A 169 -15.41 3.64 -5.75
CA GLU A 169 -16.80 3.98 -6.10
C GLU A 169 -17.18 3.18 -7.36
N GLY A 170 -18.06 2.21 -7.20
CA GLY A 170 -18.50 1.30 -8.26
C GLY A 170 -18.28 -0.18 -8.00
N ALA A 171 -17.64 -0.59 -6.92
CA ALA A 171 -17.48 -1.99 -6.57
C ALA A 171 -18.79 -2.54 -5.96
N THR A 172 -19.46 -3.39 -6.70
CA THR A 172 -20.53 -4.25 -6.23
C THR A 172 -20.02 -5.17 -5.12
N GLN A 173 -20.54 -4.97 -3.92
CA GLN A 173 -20.46 -5.78 -2.70
C GLN A 173 -19.05 -6.11 -2.16
N PRO A 174 -18.81 -5.83 -0.87
CA PRO A 174 -17.61 -6.28 -0.19
C PRO A 174 -17.61 -7.81 -0.14
N ARG A 175 -16.78 -8.45 -0.94
CA ARG A 175 -16.43 -9.84 -0.70
C ARG A 175 -15.60 -9.86 0.57
N SER A 176 -16.05 -10.57 1.59
CA SER A 176 -15.28 -10.87 2.76
C SER A 176 -14.01 -11.62 2.31
N ARG A 177 -12.88 -10.92 2.21
CA ARG A 177 -11.59 -11.48 1.79
C ARG A 177 -10.82 -12.14 2.93
N LYS A 178 -11.47 -12.40 4.05
CA LYS A 178 -10.84 -13.09 5.18
C LYS A 178 -10.17 -14.41 4.81
N ASP A 179 -10.61 -15.03 3.73
CA ASP A 179 -10.13 -16.35 3.31
C ASP A 179 -9.07 -16.29 2.19
N GLU A 180 -8.95 -15.20 1.44
CA GLU A 180 -8.04 -15.11 0.29
C GLU A 180 -6.63 -14.60 0.64
N TRP A 181 -6.48 -13.80 1.70
CA TRP A 181 -5.19 -13.28 2.17
C TRP A 181 -4.72 -13.95 3.45
N GLY A 182 -5.38 -15.04 3.86
CA GLY A 182 -5.05 -15.78 5.06
C GLY A 182 -4.78 -14.81 6.19
N SER A 183 -5.79 -14.40 6.93
CA SER A 183 -5.53 -13.64 8.15
C SER A 183 -4.63 -14.51 9.04
N ALA A 184 -3.33 -14.29 8.92
CA ALA A 184 -2.42 -14.63 9.99
C ALA A 184 -2.80 -13.70 11.15
N THR A 185 -4.02 -13.84 11.65
CA THR A 185 -4.43 -13.28 12.91
C THR A 185 -3.58 -13.95 13.97
N VAL A 186 -2.40 -13.42 14.18
CA VAL A 186 -1.73 -13.59 15.46
C VAL A 186 -2.67 -12.94 16.45
N LYS A 187 -3.46 -13.78 17.15
CA LYS A 187 -4.37 -13.27 18.18
C LYS A 187 -3.53 -12.48 19.17
N PRO A 188 -3.91 -11.24 19.49
CA PRO A 188 -3.24 -10.49 20.55
C PRO A 188 -3.16 -11.39 21.79
N GLY A 189 -1.98 -11.70 22.28
CA GLY A 189 -1.75 -12.54 23.43
C GLY A 189 -1.01 -13.88 23.20
N MET A 190 -0.66 -14.25 21.95
CA MET A 190 0.03 -15.52 21.68
C MET A 190 1.55 -15.43 21.57
N VAL A 191 2.14 -14.27 21.59
CA VAL A 191 3.60 -14.12 21.68
C VAL A 191 3.97 -13.87 23.13
N ARG A 192 4.18 -14.95 23.89
CA ARG A 192 4.98 -14.85 25.11
C ARG A 192 6.43 -14.61 24.65
N PRO A 193 7.12 -13.59 25.17
CA PRO A 193 8.56 -13.47 24.94
C PRO A 193 9.21 -14.78 25.37
N LYS A 194 9.88 -15.48 24.47
CA LYS A 194 10.80 -16.53 24.88
C LYS A 194 11.94 -15.82 25.61
N GLU A 195 12.07 -16.12 26.90
CA GLU A 195 13.29 -15.77 27.62
C GLU A 195 14.45 -16.43 26.88
N PHE A 196 15.33 -15.62 26.32
CA PHE A 196 16.60 -16.11 25.80
C PHE A 196 17.46 -16.42 26.99
N PRO A 197 18.01 -17.64 27.12
CA PRO A 197 19.01 -17.91 28.16
C PRO A 197 20.24 -17.06 27.94
N ALA A 198 20.76 -16.50 29.03
CA ALA A 198 21.98 -15.69 29.09
C ALA A 198 23.22 -16.47 28.65
#